data_ee4995e693c435c20430627db09bdf75
#
_entry.id   ee4995e693c435c20430627db09bdf75
#
_cell.length_a   1.000
_cell.length_b   1.000
_cell.length_c   1.000
_cell.angle_alpha   90.00
_cell.angle_beta   90.00
_cell.angle_gamma   90.00
#
_symmetry.space_group_name_H-M   'P 1'
#
loop_
_entity.id
_entity.type
_entity.pdbx_description
1 polymer ?
#
loop_
_entity_poly.entity_id
_entity_poly.type
_entity_poly.pdbx_seq_one_letter_code
_entity_poly.pdbx_strand_id
1 'polypeptide(L)'
;MTLQTLSESPPPRPPRRPIGEVLREAPATSLLFAVCVVMFGIEALVGDTQSNATLIQLGAVGRRWVWTGDYWRLVTAMFLHIGPVHLIVNLGFGYRLCAMAEKAIGSWRFVVLYLGSGIVGSAVSVIGHDALSAGASGALFGVVGWMLVALRVQFGSWRAFVQHPAIRQQLIWMAAWFVIGAVAGFDNYAHGGGLLFGALYTWALVGYLRGPRAGRLRLAVALGAGALLIVASLHPLPVIHERWRQLPADIDPGGE
;
A
#
# COMPACT_ATOMS: atom_id res chain seq x y z
N MET A 1 -35.55 -14.21 -40.94
CA MET A 1 -34.79 -13.62 -39.84
C MET A 1 -33.36 -13.50 -40.32
N THR A 2 -32.95 -12.32 -40.77
CA THR A 2 -31.79 -12.07 -41.62
C THR A 2 -30.56 -11.83 -40.75
N LEU A 3 -29.46 -12.56 -41.04
CA LEU A 3 -28.15 -12.52 -40.40
C LEU A 3 -27.34 -11.23 -40.73
N GLN A 4 -27.90 -10.06 -40.50
CA GLN A 4 -27.28 -8.79 -40.90
C GLN A 4 -26.83 -7.88 -39.75
N THR A 5 -26.69 -8.38 -38.51
CA THR A 5 -26.35 -7.55 -37.33
C THR A 5 -24.98 -7.82 -36.69
N LEU A 6 -24.00 -8.38 -37.42
CA LEU A 6 -22.66 -8.64 -36.85
C LEU A 6 -21.51 -7.86 -37.49
N SER A 7 -21.78 -6.70 -38.08
CA SER A 7 -20.73 -5.86 -38.72
C SER A 7 -20.73 -4.43 -38.19
N GLU A 8 -20.97 -4.20 -36.91
CA GLU A 8 -20.59 -2.94 -36.33
C GLU A 8 -19.12 -3.06 -35.84
N SER A 9 -18.25 -2.38 -36.57
CA SER A 9 -16.87 -2.22 -36.13
C SER A 9 -16.87 -1.64 -34.71
N PRO A 10 -16.01 -2.14 -33.79
CA PRO A 10 -15.94 -1.60 -32.44
C PRO A 10 -15.68 -0.08 -32.51
N PRO A 11 -16.27 0.71 -31.59
CA PRO A 11 -16.11 2.15 -31.61
C PRO A 11 -14.62 2.51 -31.58
N PRO A 12 -14.20 3.57 -32.30
CA PRO A 12 -12.81 3.98 -32.34
C PRO A 12 -12.27 4.19 -30.92
N ARG A 13 -11.09 3.65 -30.66
CA ARG A 13 -10.43 3.84 -29.34
C ARG A 13 -10.26 5.35 -29.10
N PRO A 14 -10.62 5.85 -27.92
CA PRO A 14 -10.43 7.26 -27.61
C PRO A 14 -8.95 7.63 -27.79
N PRO A 15 -8.65 8.85 -28.26
CA PRO A 15 -7.29 9.30 -28.49
C PRO A 15 -6.48 9.17 -27.19
N ARG A 16 -5.20 8.75 -27.31
CA ARG A 16 -4.30 8.65 -26.17
C ARG A 16 -4.09 10.06 -25.62
N ARG A 17 -4.44 10.26 -24.36
CA ARG A 17 -4.21 11.54 -23.67
C ARG A 17 -2.71 11.80 -23.53
N PRO A 18 -2.25 13.05 -23.70
CA PRO A 18 -0.86 13.43 -23.43
C PRO A 18 -0.46 13.07 -22.00
N ILE A 19 0.75 12.55 -21.80
CA ILE A 19 1.25 12.16 -20.47
C ILE A 19 1.18 13.34 -19.50
N GLY A 20 1.47 14.57 -19.95
CA GLY A 20 1.39 15.76 -19.12
C GLY A 20 -0.01 16.08 -18.57
N GLU A 21 -1.09 15.73 -19.30
CA GLU A 21 -2.46 15.84 -18.76
C GLU A 21 -2.71 14.81 -17.67
N VAL A 22 -2.29 13.56 -17.92
CA VAL A 22 -2.46 12.47 -16.94
C VAL A 22 -1.77 12.80 -15.63
N LEU A 23 -0.55 13.32 -15.68
CA LEU A 23 0.22 13.73 -14.50
C LEU A 23 -0.42 14.90 -13.75
N ARG A 24 -1.02 15.85 -14.46
CA ARG A 24 -1.70 17.02 -13.85
C ARG A 24 -3.02 16.65 -13.19
N GLU A 25 -3.68 15.60 -13.65
CA GLU A 25 -4.95 15.15 -13.10
C GLU A 25 -4.83 14.49 -11.71
N ALA A 26 -3.65 13.97 -11.36
CA ALA A 26 -3.35 13.33 -10.09
C ALA A 26 -1.90 13.67 -9.64
N PRO A 27 -1.66 14.93 -9.22
CA PRO A 27 -0.32 15.42 -8.95
C PRO A 27 0.37 14.73 -7.78
N ALA A 28 -0.36 14.41 -6.71
CA ALA A 28 0.21 13.71 -5.55
C ALA A 28 0.58 12.27 -5.90
N THR A 29 -0.27 11.56 -6.65
CA THR A 29 0.05 10.24 -7.19
C THR A 29 1.30 10.30 -8.04
N SER A 30 1.36 11.25 -8.98
CA SER A 30 2.49 11.41 -9.89
C SER A 30 3.80 11.69 -9.14
N LEU A 31 3.75 12.53 -8.11
CA LEU A 31 4.91 12.84 -7.26
C LEU A 31 5.38 11.59 -6.49
N LEU A 32 4.48 10.89 -5.80
CA LEU A 32 4.83 9.70 -5.02
C LEU A 32 5.45 8.61 -5.90
N PHE A 33 4.91 8.41 -7.10
CA PHE A 33 5.44 7.43 -8.04
C PHE A 33 6.76 7.87 -8.67
N ALA A 34 6.94 9.18 -8.91
CA ALA A 34 8.22 9.72 -9.33
C ALA A 34 9.31 9.50 -8.27
N VAL A 35 8.97 9.65 -6.98
CA VAL A 35 9.89 9.33 -5.87
C VAL A 35 10.29 7.84 -5.91
N CYS A 36 9.36 6.91 -6.14
CA CYS A 36 9.70 5.49 -6.29
C CYS A 36 10.68 5.24 -7.45
N VAL A 37 10.46 5.90 -8.61
CA VAL A 37 11.36 5.77 -9.77
C VAL A 37 12.74 6.34 -9.47
N VAL A 38 12.82 7.51 -8.83
CA VAL A 38 14.08 8.14 -8.43
C VAL A 38 14.82 7.28 -7.43
N MET A 39 14.13 6.76 -6.41
CA MET A 39 14.74 5.87 -5.41
C MET A 39 15.26 4.59 -6.05
N PHE A 40 14.52 4.00 -6.98
CA PHE A 40 15.00 2.83 -7.72
C PHE A 40 16.26 3.14 -8.56
N GLY A 41 16.33 4.32 -9.13
CA GLY A 41 17.57 4.79 -9.80
C GLY A 41 18.75 4.90 -8.80
N ILE A 42 18.49 5.39 -7.59
CA ILE A 42 19.50 5.44 -6.52
C ILE A 42 19.91 4.03 -6.09
N GLU A 43 18.95 3.10 -5.91
CA GLU A 43 19.23 1.69 -5.62
C GLU A 43 20.20 1.08 -6.64
N ALA A 44 19.93 1.29 -7.93
CA ALA A 44 20.76 0.79 -9.04
C ALA A 44 22.16 1.42 -9.09
N LEU A 45 22.34 2.63 -8.58
CA LEU A 45 23.65 3.30 -8.47
C LEU A 45 24.44 2.84 -7.24
N VAL A 46 23.76 2.47 -6.16
CA VAL A 46 24.38 2.01 -4.90
C VAL A 46 24.80 0.55 -4.99
N GLY A 47 24.01 -0.29 -5.67
CA GLY A 47 24.31 -1.71 -5.82
C GLY A 47 23.24 -2.50 -6.57
N ASP A 48 23.22 -3.82 -6.37
CA ASP A 48 22.17 -4.66 -6.93
C ASP A 48 20.84 -4.38 -6.21
N THR A 49 19.82 -4.03 -6.99
CA THR A 49 18.47 -3.70 -6.50
C THR A 49 17.72 -4.90 -5.90
N GLN A 50 18.26 -6.11 -6.01
CA GLN A 50 17.74 -7.33 -5.38
C GLN A 50 18.56 -7.73 -4.15
N SER A 51 19.68 -7.05 -3.89
CA SER A 51 20.55 -7.35 -2.74
C SER A 51 19.97 -6.79 -1.45
N ASN A 52 19.87 -7.64 -0.43
CA ASN A 52 19.50 -7.21 0.92
C ASN A 52 20.43 -6.11 1.43
N ALA A 53 21.73 -6.17 1.13
CA ALA A 53 22.69 -5.16 1.56
C ALA A 53 22.34 -3.77 1.02
N THR A 54 22.04 -3.64 -0.28
CA THR A 54 21.60 -2.38 -0.92
C THR A 54 20.31 -1.86 -0.28
N LEU A 55 19.33 -2.75 -0.11
CA LEU A 55 18.03 -2.40 0.45
C LEU A 55 18.14 -1.96 1.92
N ILE A 56 18.94 -2.64 2.74
CA ILE A 56 19.20 -2.27 4.13
C ILE A 56 19.87 -0.91 4.22
N GLN A 57 20.90 -0.67 3.39
CA GLN A 57 21.62 0.60 3.35
C GLN A 57 20.69 1.77 3.01
N LEU A 58 19.71 1.58 2.13
CA LEU A 58 18.79 2.62 1.69
C LEU A 58 17.51 2.72 2.52
N GLY A 59 17.30 1.84 3.49
CA GLY A 59 16.23 1.98 4.47
C GLY A 59 15.03 1.07 4.25
N ALA A 60 15.24 -0.13 3.73
CA ALA A 60 14.23 -1.18 3.81
C ALA A 60 13.88 -1.49 5.26
N VAL A 61 12.60 -1.82 5.52
CA VAL A 61 12.11 -2.07 6.86
C VAL A 61 12.37 -3.52 7.27
N GLY A 62 12.82 -3.69 8.52
CA GLY A 62 12.98 -4.99 9.16
C GLY A 62 12.94 -4.81 10.66
N ARG A 63 12.44 -5.81 11.38
CA ARG A 63 12.23 -5.79 12.83
C ARG A 63 13.47 -5.34 13.60
N ARG A 64 14.62 -5.91 13.27
CA ARG A 64 15.89 -5.61 13.90
C ARG A 64 16.20 -4.11 13.92
N TRP A 65 16.18 -3.46 12.77
CA TRP A 65 16.57 -2.06 12.63
C TRP A 65 15.57 -1.11 13.29
N VAL A 66 14.28 -1.37 13.14
CA VAL A 66 13.24 -0.57 13.80
C VAL A 66 13.36 -0.68 15.32
N TRP A 67 13.61 -1.88 15.85
CA TRP A 67 13.75 -2.09 17.29
C TRP A 67 15.06 -1.57 17.87
N THR A 68 16.07 -1.29 17.05
CA THR A 68 17.31 -0.63 17.46
C THR A 68 17.29 0.89 17.26
N GLY A 69 16.16 1.47 16.75
CA GLY A 69 15.93 2.91 16.67
C GLY A 69 15.80 3.50 15.28
N ASP A 70 15.94 2.71 14.20
CA ASP A 70 15.83 3.18 12.82
C ASP A 70 14.35 3.34 12.39
N TYR A 71 13.59 4.15 13.12
CA TYR A 71 12.14 4.33 12.89
C TYR A 71 11.79 4.95 11.54
N TRP A 72 12.72 5.69 10.93
CA TRP A 72 12.58 6.28 9.61
C TRP A 72 12.33 5.24 8.50
N ARG A 73 12.76 3.98 8.72
CA ARG A 73 12.54 2.86 7.81
C ARG A 73 11.06 2.52 7.60
N LEU A 74 10.20 2.84 8.56
CA LEU A 74 8.74 2.70 8.38
C LEU A 74 8.20 3.55 7.23
N VAL A 75 8.91 4.64 6.88
CA VAL A 75 8.56 5.54 5.78
C VAL A 75 9.35 5.21 4.52
N THR A 76 10.66 5.04 4.62
CA THR A 76 11.52 4.90 3.42
C THR A 76 11.29 3.60 2.68
N ALA A 77 10.99 2.52 3.39
CA ALA A 77 10.75 1.21 2.78
C ALA A 77 9.67 1.22 1.69
N MET A 78 8.64 2.09 1.82
CA MET A 78 7.57 2.17 0.83
C MET A 78 8.00 2.75 -0.52
N PHE A 79 9.18 3.35 -0.62
CA PHE A 79 9.72 3.92 -1.85
C PHE A 79 10.81 3.07 -2.49
N LEU A 80 11.30 2.02 -1.80
CA LEU A 80 12.29 1.07 -2.31
C LEU A 80 11.60 -0.10 -3.02
N HIS A 81 12.31 -0.76 -3.96
CA HIS A 81 11.73 -1.87 -4.72
C HIS A 81 12.74 -2.98 -4.98
N ILE A 82 12.36 -4.21 -4.68
CA ILE A 82 13.18 -5.42 -4.86
C ILE A 82 13.18 -5.81 -6.34
N GLY A 83 14.09 -5.21 -7.09
CA GLY A 83 14.27 -5.43 -8.52
C GLY A 83 13.24 -4.76 -9.43
N PRO A 84 13.50 -4.73 -10.75
CA PRO A 84 12.72 -3.94 -11.71
C PRO A 84 11.30 -4.47 -11.91
N VAL A 85 11.09 -5.78 -11.81
CA VAL A 85 9.75 -6.37 -11.98
C VAL A 85 8.82 -5.90 -10.85
N HIS A 86 9.32 -5.86 -9.62
CA HIS A 86 8.56 -5.39 -8.46
C HIS A 86 8.15 -3.91 -8.62
N LEU A 87 9.07 -3.04 -9.06
CA LEU A 87 8.76 -1.65 -9.37
C LEU A 87 7.67 -1.54 -10.45
N ILE A 88 7.85 -2.22 -11.59
CA ILE A 88 6.91 -2.15 -12.73
C ILE A 88 5.51 -2.60 -12.31
N VAL A 89 5.41 -3.67 -11.54
CA VAL A 89 4.12 -4.18 -11.04
C VAL A 89 3.47 -3.16 -10.12
N ASN A 90 4.19 -2.59 -9.15
CA ASN A 90 3.65 -1.57 -8.25
C ASN A 90 3.20 -0.32 -9.01
N LEU A 91 4.01 0.19 -9.94
CA LEU A 91 3.67 1.39 -10.72
C LEU A 91 2.52 1.12 -11.68
N GLY A 92 2.54 -0.01 -12.40
CA GLY A 92 1.55 -0.35 -13.43
C GLY A 92 0.14 -0.51 -12.87
N PHE A 93 -0.01 -1.30 -11.79
CA PHE A 93 -1.31 -1.48 -11.14
C PHE A 93 -1.67 -0.30 -10.24
N GLY A 94 -0.70 0.26 -9.53
CA GLY A 94 -0.94 1.26 -8.50
C GLY A 94 -1.35 2.61 -9.06
N TYR A 95 -0.75 3.09 -10.15
CA TYR A 95 -0.97 4.45 -10.64
C TYR A 95 -2.45 4.77 -10.91
N ARG A 96 -3.14 3.89 -11.65
CA ARG A 96 -4.55 4.11 -11.97
C ARG A 96 -5.44 4.11 -10.74
N LEU A 97 -5.19 3.20 -9.80
CA LEU A 97 -5.93 3.08 -8.56
C LEU A 97 -5.71 4.31 -7.66
N CYS A 98 -4.46 4.75 -7.51
CA CYS A 98 -4.10 5.94 -6.74
C CYS A 98 -4.67 7.22 -7.36
N ALA A 99 -4.54 7.40 -8.68
CA ALA A 99 -5.11 8.55 -9.37
C ALA A 99 -6.64 8.61 -9.25
N MET A 100 -7.32 7.47 -9.27
CA MET A 100 -8.76 7.40 -9.03
C MET A 100 -9.11 7.82 -7.59
N ALA A 101 -8.35 7.35 -6.61
CA ALA A 101 -8.54 7.72 -5.21
C ALA A 101 -8.27 9.23 -5.00
N GLU A 102 -7.16 9.75 -5.53
CA GLU A 102 -6.82 11.15 -5.43
C GLU A 102 -7.90 12.07 -6.01
N LYS A 103 -8.42 11.74 -7.20
CA LYS A 103 -9.53 12.49 -7.82
C LYS A 103 -10.80 12.45 -6.98
N ALA A 104 -11.07 11.33 -6.32
CA ALA A 104 -12.29 11.13 -5.54
C ALA A 104 -12.27 11.86 -4.19
N ILE A 105 -11.13 11.91 -3.51
CA ILE A 105 -11.03 12.44 -2.14
C ILE A 105 -10.15 13.69 -2.02
N GLY A 106 -9.48 14.10 -3.09
CA GLY A 106 -8.53 15.22 -3.16
C GLY A 106 -7.13 14.83 -2.70
N SER A 107 -6.12 15.55 -3.24
CA SER A 107 -4.69 15.19 -3.07
C SER A 107 -4.25 15.08 -1.61
N TRP A 108 -4.69 16.03 -0.74
CA TRP A 108 -4.29 15.99 0.68
C TRP A 108 -4.79 14.73 1.40
N ARG A 109 -6.07 14.38 1.25
CA ARG A 109 -6.63 13.18 1.88
C ARG A 109 -6.04 11.91 1.31
N PHE A 110 -5.74 11.93 0.02
CA PHE A 110 -5.05 10.82 -0.65
C PHE A 110 -3.63 10.63 -0.11
N VAL A 111 -2.85 11.70 0.10
CA VAL A 111 -1.50 11.61 0.68
C VAL A 111 -1.57 11.02 2.09
N VAL A 112 -2.52 11.44 2.93
CA VAL A 112 -2.71 10.86 4.27
C VAL A 112 -3.09 9.38 4.18
N LEU A 113 -3.99 9.00 3.26
CA LEU A 113 -4.36 7.61 3.00
C LEU A 113 -3.13 6.78 2.61
N TYR A 114 -2.38 7.23 1.62
CA TYR A 114 -1.25 6.51 1.04
C TYR A 114 -0.11 6.33 2.05
N LEU A 115 0.39 7.43 2.60
CA LEU A 115 1.50 7.41 3.56
C LEU A 115 1.11 6.69 4.87
N GLY A 116 -0.08 6.98 5.39
CA GLY A 116 -0.58 6.32 6.59
C GLY A 116 -0.71 4.80 6.42
N SER A 117 -1.23 4.35 5.26
CA SER A 117 -1.32 2.92 4.95
C SER A 117 0.05 2.27 4.81
N GLY A 118 1.01 2.94 4.18
CA GLY A 118 2.37 2.44 4.04
C GLY A 118 3.08 2.32 5.39
N ILE A 119 2.99 3.35 6.24
CA ILE A 119 3.60 3.36 7.58
C ILE A 119 2.98 2.27 8.46
N VAL A 120 1.65 2.17 8.51
CA VAL A 120 0.97 1.12 9.30
C VAL A 120 1.25 -0.27 8.73
N GLY A 121 1.31 -0.40 7.40
CA GLY A 121 1.75 -1.65 6.75
C GLY A 121 3.15 -2.06 7.20
N SER A 122 4.12 -1.16 7.12
CA SER A 122 5.49 -1.39 7.62
C SER A 122 5.52 -1.75 9.12
N ALA A 123 4.70 -1.08 9.94
CA ALA A 123 4.62 -1.37 11.38
C ALA A 123 4.06 -2.78 11.64
N VAL A 124 3.02 -3.20 10.91
CA VAL A 124 2.44 -4.55 11.02
C VAL A 124 3.42 -5.61 10.51
N SER A 125 4.17 -5.31 9.45
CA SER A 125 5.28 -6.15 8.96
C SER A 125 6.30 -6.42 10.06
N VAL A 126 6.80 -5.37 10.72
CA VAL A 126 7.77 -5.46 11.85
C VAL A 126 7.24 -6.34 12.98
N ILE A 127 5.94 -6.27 13.28
CA ILE A 127 5.31 -7.11 14.32
C ILE A 127 5.16 -8.56 13.84
N GLY A 128 4.81 -8.75 12.55
CA GLY A 128 4.38 -10.04 12.01
C GLY A 128 5.50 -11.02 11.69
N HIS A 129 6.67 -10.53 11.19
CA HIS A 129 7.80 -11.38 10.80
C HIS A 129 9.15 -10.66 10.91
N ASP A 130 10.24 -11.41 10.70
CA ASP A 130 11.61 -10.91 10.81
C ASP A 130 12.24 -10.58 9.44
N ALA A 131 11.58 -10.95 8.34
CA ALA A 131 12.09 -10.73 6.99
C ALA A 131 12.19 -9.24 6.65
N LEU A 132 13.14 -8.91 5.77
CA LEU A 132 13.28 -7.57 5.20
C LEU A 132 12.10 -7.28 4.27
N SER A 133 11.55 -6.07 4.34
CA SER A 133 10.43 -5.66 3.50
C SER A 133 10.71 -4.30 2.83
N ALA A 134 10.30 -4.18 1.58
CA ALA A 134 10.38 -2.96 0.79
C ALA A 134 9.31 -2.98 -0.30
N GLY A 135 8.75 -1.81 -0.62
CA GLY A 135 7.78 -1.65 -1.72
C GLY A 135 6.60 -0.77 -1.37
N ALA A 136 6.02 -0.16 -2.41
CA ALA A 136 4.83 0.66 -2.30
C ALA A 136 3.55 -0.15 -1.98
N SER A 137 3.62 -1.48 -2.03
CA SER A 137 2.45 -2.35 -2.02
C SER A 137 1.60 -2.23 -0.74
N GLY A 138 2.20 -2.02 0.43
CA GLY A 138 1.45 -1.76 1.67
C GLY A 138 0.55 -0.53 1.54
N ALA A 139 1.06 0.57 0.97
CA ALA A 139 0.28 1.77 0.69
C ALA A 139 -0.79 1.52 -0.39
N LEU A 140 -0.46 0.76 -1.45
CA LEU A 140 -1.41 0.40 -2.51
C LEU A 140 -2.57 -0.46 -1.97
N PHE A 141 -2.30 -1.41 -1.09
CA PHE A 141 -3.36 -2.17 -0.41
C PHE A 141 -4.24 -1.28 0.47
N GLY A 142 -3.70 -0.21 1.05
CA GLY A 142 -4.50 0.81 1.71
C GLY A 142 -5.46 1.52 0.76
N VAL A 143 -5.02 1.83 -0.46
CA VAL A 143 -5.92 2.40 -1.50
C VAL A 143 -6.97 1.37 -1.95
N VAL A 144 -6.65 0.07 -1.98
CA VAL A 144 -7.66 -1.00 -2.16
C VAL A 144 -8.67 -0.98 -1.02
N GLY A 145 -8.24 -0.82 0.23
CA GLY A 145 -9.12 -0.67 1.39
C GLY A 145 -10.08 0.51 1.25
N TRP A 146 -9.55 1.67 0.80
CA TRP A 146 -10.37 2.83 0.43
C TRP A 146 -11.43 2.46 -0.63
N MET A 147 -11.02 1.82 -1.70
CA MET A 147 -11.92 1.45 -2.80
C MET A 147 -13.06 0.55 -2.32
N LEU A 148 -12.76 -0.46 -1.51
CA LEU A 148 -13.79 -1.39 -0.98
C LEU A 148 -14.82 -0.67 -0.12
N VAL A 149 -14.38 0.23 0.76
CA VAL A 149 -15.30 1.02 1.60
C VAL A 149 -16.10 2.01 0.78
N ALA A 150 -15.49 2.70 -0.19
CA ALA A 150 -16.16 3.64 -1.07
C ALA A 150 -17.28 2.92 -1.88
N LEU A 151 -16.96 1.77 -2.47
CA LEU A 151 -17.94 0.94 -3.19
C LEU A 151 -19.04 0.43 -2.26
N ARG A 152 -18.70 -0.06 -1.05
CA ARG A 152 -19.70 -0.48 -0.06
C ARG A 152 -20.70 0.63 0.26
N VAL A 153 -20.23 1.87 0.35
CA VAL A 153 -21.09 3.03 0.59
C VAL A 153 -22.03 3.29 -0.60
N GLN A 154 -21.54 3.14 -1.82
CA GLN A 154 -22.35 3.31 -3.04
C GLN A 154 -23.46 2.26 -3.17
N PHE A 155 -23.18 1.01 -2.81
CA PHE A 155 -24.15 -0.08 -2.85
C PHE A 155 -25.24 0.00 -1.77
N GLY A 156 -25.09 0.84 -0.75
CA GLY A 156 -26.08 1.07 0.30
C GLY A 156 -26.27 -0.12 1.28
N SER A 157 -26.14 -1.38 0.86
CA SER A 157 -26.28 -2.57 1.70
C SER A 157 -25.14 -3.56 1.52
N TRP A 158 -24.81 -4.33 2.57
CA TRP A 158 -23.83 -5.41 2.50
C TRP A 158 -24.23 -6.50 1.52
N ARG A 159 -25.52 -6.85 1.48
CA ARG A 159 -26.01 -7.88 0.58
C ARG A 159 -25.81 -7.48 -0.90
N ALA A 160 -26.22 -6.28 -1.28
CA ALA A 160 -26.01 -5.78 -2.65
C ALA A 160 -24.52 -5.72 -3.01
N PHE A 161 -23.67 -5.26 -2.09
CA PHE A 161 -22.22 -5.18 -2.28
C PHE A 161 -21.61 -6.56 -2.55
N VAL A 162 -21.79 -7.54 -1.64
CA VAL A 162 -21.15 -8.87 -1.78
C VAL A 162 -21.75 -9.73 -2.90
N GLN A 163 -22.99 -9.45 -3.30
CA GLN A 163 -23.65 -10.18 -4.40
C GLN A 163 -23.28 -9.63 -5.79
N HIS A 164 -22.72 -8.43 -5.86
CA HIS A 164 -22.35 -7.85 -7.17
C HIS A 164 -21.19 -8.62 -7.80
N PRO A 165 -21.33 -9.08 -9.08
CA PRO A 165 -20.33 -9.96 -9.71
C PRO A 165 -18.93 -9.37 -9.74
N ALA A 166 -18.78 -8.06 -10.05
CA ALA A 166 -17.49 -7.41 -10.10
C ALA A 166 -16.82 -7.31 -8.69
N ILE A 167 -17.62 -7.13 -7.63
CA ILE A 167 -17.10 -7.13 -6.26
C ILE A 167 -16.63 -8.53 -5.87
N ARG A 168 -17.44 -9.56 -6.15
CA ARG A 168 -17.03 -10.95 -5.90
C ARG A 168 -15.72 -11.30 -6.62
N GLN A 169 -15.61 -10.93 -7.88
CA GLN A 169 -14.40 -11.13 -8.66
C GLN A 169 -13.20 -10.40 -8.01
N GLN A 170 -13.37 -9.16 -7.58
CA GLN A 170 -12.32 -8.39 -6.91
C GLN A 170 -11.89 -9.03 -5.58
N LEU A 171 -12.86 -9.51 -4.77
CA LEU A 171 -12.55 -10.20 -3.52
C LEU A 171 -11.82 -11.53 -3.75
N ILE A 172 -12.20 -12.28 -4.79
CA ILE A 172 -11.48 -13.51 -5.18
C ILE A 172 -10.04 -13.18 -5.59
N TRP A 173 -9.82 -12.16 -6.43
CA TRP A 173 -8.48 -11.75 -6.81
C TRP A 173 -7.65 -11.28 -5.61
N MET A 174 -8.25 -10.55 -4.70
CA MET A 174 -7.57 -10.11 -3.48
C MET A 174 -7.18 -11.32 -2.60
N ALA A 175 -8.08 -12.28 -2.42
CA ALA A 175 -7.76 -13.51 -1.69
C ALA A 175 -6.64 -14.30 -2.38
N ALA A 176 -6.69 -14.42 -3.72
CA ALA A 176 -5.65 -15.05 -4.51
C ALA A 176 -4.28 -14.36 -4.34
N TRP A 177 -4.25 -13.02 -4.29
CA TRP A 177 -3.02 -12.26 -4.03
C TRP A 177 -2.40 -12.59 -2.67
N PHE A 178 -3.21 -12.74 -1.60
CA PHE A 178 -2.70 -13.14 -0.28
C PHE A 178 -2.17 -14.57 -0.28
N VAL A 179 -2.83 -15.50 -1.01
CA VAL A 179 -2.34 -16.88 -1.17
C VAL A 179 -1.04 -16.91 -1.97
N ILE A 180 -1.00 -16.22 -3.12
CA ILE A 180 0.22 -16.10 -3.94
C ILE A 180 1.33 -15.46 -3.13
N GLY A 181 1.03 -14.41 -2.37
CA GLY A 181 2.00 -13.73 -1.52
C GLY A 181 2.61 -14.63 -0.46
N ALA A 182 1.81 -15.51 0.15
CA ALA A 182 2.30 -16.48 1.12
C ALA A 182 3.28 -17.50 0.50
N VAL A 183 3.07 -17.86 -0.78
CA VAL A 183 3.94 -18.81 -1.49
C VAL A 183 5.16 -18.12 -2.11
N ALA A 184 4.98 -16.90 -2.63
CA ALA A 184 6.02 -16.13 -3.31
C ALA A 184 6.89 -15.27 -2.38
N GLY A 185 6.64 -15.31 -1.06
CA GLY A 185 7.40 -14.53 -0.07
C GLY A 185 7.06 -13.04 -0.06
N PHE A 186 5.84 -12.63 -0.51
CA PHE A 186 5.40 -11.25 -0.39
C PHE A 186 5.04 -10.94 1.07
N ASP A 187 5.21 -9.68 1.46
CA ASP A 187 4.88 -9.21 2.80
C ASP A 187 3.36 -9.05 3.00
N ASN A 188 2.70 -10.15 3.30
CA ASN A 188 1.26 -10.17 3.57
C ASN A 188 0.88 -9.39 4.86
N TYR A 189 1.79 -9.22 5.79
CA TYR A 189 1.56 -8.40 6.99
C TYR A 189 1.48 -6.92 6.61
N ALA A 190 2.42 -6.43 5.78
CA ALA A 190 2.35 -5.07 5.25
C ALA A 190 1.08 -4.86 4.41
N HIS A 191 0.72 -5.82 3.56
CA HIS A 191 -0.50 -5.75 2.75
C HIS A 191 -1.77 -5.68 3.63
N GLY A 192 -1.88 -6.56 4.63
CA GLY A 192 -3.00 -6.59 5.56
C GLY A 192 -3.11 -5.34 6.41
N GLY A 193 -1.99 -4.86 6.96
CA GLY A 193 -1.90 -3.63 7.73
C GLY A 193 -2.33 -2.41 6.94
N GLY A 194 -1.82 -2.27 5.72
CA GLY A 194 -2.19 -1.19 4.80
C GLY A 194 -3.67 -1.23 4.43
N LEU A 195 -4.19 -2.41 4.03
CA LEU A 195 -5.59 -2.61 3.68
C LEU A 195 -6.53 -2.20 4.83
N LEU A 196 -6.22 -2.65 6.04
CA LEU A 196 -7.02 -2.34 7.23
C LEU A 196 -7.02 -0.85 7.54
N PHE A 197 -5.84 -0.21 7.56
CA PHE A 197 -5.75 1.23 7.80
C PHE A 197 -6.54 2.01 6.74
N GLY A 198 -6.37 1.70 5.46
CA GLY A 198 -7.07 2.38 4.37
C GLY A 198 -8.60 2.23 4.47
N ALA A 199 -9.08 1.05 4.86
CA ALA A 199 -10.50 0.81 5.10
C ALA A 199 -11.03 1.62 6.30
N LEU A 200 -10.32 1.62 7.43
CA LEU A 200 -10.68 2.36 8.64
C LEU A 200 -10.64 3.88 8.41
N TYR A 201 -9.59 4.38 7.78
CA TYR A 201 -9.47 5.79 7.41
C TYR A 201 -10.65 6.25 6.53
N THR A 202 -10.99 5.46 5.51
CA THR A 202 -12.08 5.78 4.59
C THR A 202 -13.44 5.74 5.29
N TRP A 203 -13.68 4.73 6.11
CA TRP A 203 -14.88 4.67 6.93
C TRP A 203 -15.03 5.89 7.84
N ALA A 204 -13.94 6.35 8.43
CA ALA A 204 -13.89 7.55 9.24
C ALA A 204 -14.15 8.82 8.40
N LEU A 205 -13.51 8.93 7.24
CA LEU A 205 -13.68 10.05 6.31
C LEU A 205 -15.12 10.16 5.80
N VAL A 206 -15.74 9.05 5.40
CA VAL A 206 -17.16 9.01 5.00
C VAL A 206 -18.06 9.45 6.16
N GLY A 207 -17.78 9.03 7.39
CA GLY A 207 -18.48 9.47 8.58
C GLY A 207 -18.35 10.96 8.83
N TYR A 208 -17.17 11.55 8.61
CA TYR A 208 -16.91 12.98 8.73
C TYR A 208 -17.71 13.81 7.71
N LEU A 209 -17.76 13.37 6.46
CA LEU A 209 -18.50 14.06 5.39
C LEU A 209 -20.02 14.00 5.59
N ARG A 210 -20.54 12.98 6.27
CA ARG A 210 -21.98 12.81 6.57
C ARG A 210 -22.45 13.50 7.85
N GLY A 211 -21.54 13.69 8.83
CA GLY A 211 -21.85 14.33 10.10
C GLY A 211 -20.59 14.64 10.91
N PRO A 212 -20.20 15.95 11.01
CA PRO A 212 -18.87 16.32 11.51
C PRO A 212 -18.55 15.84 12.94
N ARG A 213 -19.53 15.70 13.83
CA ARG A 213 -19.29 15.24 15.21
C ARG A 213 -18.93 13.75 15.26
N ALA A 214 -19.77 12.89 14.64
CA ALA A 214 -19.53 11.45 14.57
C ALA A 214 -18.29 11.14 13.74
N GLY A 215 -18.03 11.92 12.68
CA GLY A 215 -16.87 11.76 11.82
C GLY A 215 -15.55 12.09 12.52
N ARG A 216 -15.50 13.11 13.38
CA ARG A 216 -14.28 13.41 14.17
C ARG A 216 -13.92 12.25 15.11
N LEU A 217 -14.91 11.66 15.79
CA LEU A 217 -14.65 10.50 16.65
C LEU A 217 -14.13 9.31 15.84
N ARG A 218 -14.75 8.99 14.69
CA ARG A 218 -14.30 7.91 13.83
C ARG A 218 -12.89 8.13 13.28
N LEU A 219 -12.57 9.37 12.89
CA LEU A 219 -11.23 9.74 12.44
C LEU A 219 -10.21 9.60 13.58
N ALA A 220 -10.54 10.05 14.78
CA ALA A 220 -9.69 9.87 15.96
C ALA A 220 -9.44 8.39 16.26
N VAL A 221 -10.48 7.53 16.15
CA VAL A 221 -10.34 6.08 16.33
C VAL A 221 -9.45 5.46 15.27
N ALA A 222 -9.63 5.81 13.98
CA ALA A 222 -8.83 5.27 12.88
C ALA A 222 -7.36 5.67 12.99
N LEU A 223 -7.10 6.96 13.27
CA LEU A 223 -5.74 7.47 13.46
C LEU A 223 -5.11 6.92 14.75
N GLY A 224 -5.89 6.82 15.83
CA GLY A 224 -5.44 6.23 17.09
C GLY A 224 -5.08 4.75 16.96
N ALA A 225 -5.87 3.97 16.23
CA ALA A 225 -5.54 2.58 15.95
C ALA A 225 -4.24 2.44 15.12
N GLY A 226 -4.06 3.30 14.10
CA GLY A 226 -2.82 3.35 13.34
C GLY A 226 -1.63 3.75 14.21
N ALA A 227 -1.77 4.78 15.04
CA ALA A 227 -0.74 5.22 15.97
C ALA A 227 -0.38 4.12 16.98
N LEU A 228 -1.39 3.40 17.51
CA LEU A 228 -1.16 2.27 18.43
C LEU A 228 -0.33 1.15 17.77
N LEU A 229 -0.64 0.80 16.52
CA LEU A 229 0.14 -0.20 15.77
C LEU A 229 1.58 0.28 15.53
N ILE A 230 1.77 1.56 15.19
CA ILE A 230 3.10 2.16 15.06
C ILE A 230 3.84 2.08 16.39
N VAL A 231 3.23 2.55 17.50
CA VAL A 231 3.85 2.50 18.84
C VAL A 231 4.18 1.06 19.23
N ALA A 232 3.29 0.09 18.98
CA ALA A 232 3.55 -1.31 19.24
C ALA A 232 4.75 -1.86 18.44
N SER A 233 4.96 -1.36 17.21
CA SER A 233 6.13 -1.74 16.40
C SER A 233 7.45 -1.14 16.91
N LEU A 234 7.38 -0.01 17.62
CA LEU A 234 8.56 0.70 18.13
C LEU A 234 9.00 0.23 19.52
N HIS A 235 8.11 -0.39 20.29
CA HIS A 235 8.35 -0.84 21.66
C HIS A 235 8.28 -2.36 21.76
N PRO A 236 9.34 -3.07 21.36
CA PRO A 236 9.44 -4.50 21.59
C PRO A 236 9.47 -4.80 23.10
N LEU A 237 8.98 -5.98 23.48
CA LEU A 237 9.14 -6.45 24.84
C LEU A 237 10.63 -6.42 25.23
N PRO A 238 11.01 -5.96 26.44
CA PRO A 238 12.40 -5.78 26.83
C PRO A 238 13.31 -6.98 26.56
N VAL A 239 12.81 -8.20 26.79
CA VAL A 239 13.54 -9.46 26.54
C VAL A 239 13.88 -9.66 25.06
N ILE A 240 12.97 -9.27 24.16
CA ILE A 240 13.18 -9.42 22.71
C ILE A 240 14.18 -8.36 22.23
N HIS A 241 14.09 -7.14 22.75
CA HIS A 241 14.98 -6.04 22.40
C HIS A 241 16.45 -6.35 22.75
N GLU A 242 16.70 -6.94 23.92
CA GLU A 242 18.06 -7.33 24.36
C GLU A 242 18.66 -8.40 23.44
N ARG A 243 17.86 -9.41 23.07
CA ARG A 243 18.29 -10.47 22.14
C ARG A 243 18.72 -9.91 20.78
N TRP A 244 17.99 -8.94 20.23
CA TRP A 244 18.29 -8.36 18.93
C TRP A 244 19.51 -7.43 18.95
N ARG A 245 19.78 -6.76 20.07
CA ARG A 245 20.99 -5.92 20.24
C ARG A 245 22.29 -6.73 20.25
N GLN A 246 22.23 -7.98 20.68
CA GLN A 246 23.40 -8.85 20.82
C GLN A 246 23.79 -9.57 19.52
N LEU A 247 22.93 -9.53 18.48
CA LEU A 247 23.27 -10.14 17.21
C LEU A 247 24.28 -9.27 16.44
N PRO A 248 25.33 -9.88 15.84
CA PRO A 248 26.25 -9.17 14.96
C PRO A 248 25.54 -8.45 13.84
N ALA A 249 26.10 -7.31 13.40
CA ALA A 249 25.45 -6.44 12.42
C ALA A 249 25.32 -7.05 11.03
N ASP A 250 26.10 -8.07 10.74
CA ASP A 250 26.24 -8.81 9.48
C ASP A 250 25.33 -10.04 9.38
N ILE A 251 24.66 -10.43 10.48
CA ILE A 251 23.70 -11.51 10.42
C ILE A 251 22.37 -10.98 9.85
N ASP A 252 22.05 -11.38 8.62
CA ASP A 252 20.71 -11.26 8.04
C ASP A 252 19.82 -12.35 8.67
N PRO A 253 18.83 -12.01 9.52
CA PRO A 253 17.98 -13.01 10.16
C PRO A 253 16.98 -13.67 9.21
N GLY A 254 16.94 -13.27 7.94
CA GLY A 254 16.10 -13.84 6.87
C GLY A 254 16.89 -14.61 5.82
N GLY A 255 18.16 -14.86 6.02
CA GLY A 255 19.05 -15.58 5.10
C GLY A 255 19.17 -17.06 5.44
N GLU A 256 18.10 -17.86 5.35
CA GLU A 256 18.09 -19.30 5.05
C GLU A 256 16.96 -19.61 4.07
#